data_b83a07124e690a5e79fd9197e49f10a7
#
_entry.id   b83a07124e690a5e79fd9197e49f10a7
#
_cell.length_a   1.000
_cell.length_b   1.000
_cell.length_c   1.000
_cell.angle_alpha   90.00
_cell.angle_beta   90.00
_cell.angle_gamma   90.00
#
_symmetry.space_group_name_H-M   'P 1'
#
loop_
_entity.id
_entity.type
_entity.pdbx_description
1 polymer ?
#
loop_
_entity_poly.entity_id
_entity_poly.type
_entity_poly.pdbx_seq_one_letter_code
_entity_poly.pdbx_strand_id
1 'polypeptide(L)'
;MIVLDTHVWIWLLAAPQTLSPTAAKAVDQASAPKHILISAISVWELFMLVKKGRLELTVPPAAFVTATQRDPRFQIVPIDERIARRSVELPDIHGDPADRMILATGIELGAAIVSKDRRLAEYSVAQVLW
;
A
#
# COMPACT_ATOMS: atom_id res chain seq x y z
N MET A 1 -0.90 12.60 3.95
CA MET A 1 -1.12 11.47 3.02
C MET A 1 -0.31 10.26 3.47
N ILE A 2 -0.88 9.09 3.30
CA ILE A 2 -0.22 7.81 3.56
C ILE A 2 -0.38 6.89 2.35
N VAL A 3 0.60 6.01 2.13
CA VAL A 3 0.50 4.91 1.18
C VAL A 3 0.37 3.62 1.98
N LEU A 4 -0.63 2.81 1.71
CA LEU A 4 -0.78 1.51 2.36
C LEU A 4 -0.03 0.44 1.57
N ASP A 5 0.75 -0.37 2.27
CA ASP A 5 1.25 -1.64 1.75
C ASP A 5 0.06 -2.55 1.41
N THR A 6 0.24 -3.45 0.47
CA THR A 6 -0.83 -4.33 -0.03
C THR A 6 -1.56 -5.07 1.08
N HIS A 7 -0.84 -5.69 2.02
CA HIS A 7 -1.45 -6.42 3.14
C HIS A 7 -2.20 -5.49 4.09
N VAL A 8 -1.69 -4.28 4.33
CA VAL A 8 -2.36 -3.28 5.17
C VAL A 8 -3.69 -2.85 4.55
N TRP A 9 -3.70 -2.62 3.24
CA TRP A 9 -4.94 -2.34 2.50
C TRP A 9 -5.96 -3.47 2.62
N ILE A 10 -5.51 -4.72 2.43
CA ILE A 10 -6.37 -5.90 2.57
C ILE A 10 -6.93 -6.00 4.00
N TRP A 11 -6.08 -5.86 5.02
CA TRP A 11 -6.52 -5.93 6.41
C TRP A 11 -7.48 -4.80 6.77
N LEU A 12 -7.24 -3.60 6.28
CA LEU A 12 -8.13 -2.48 6.55
C LEU A 12 -9.57 -2.77 6.11
N LEU A 13 -9.74 -3.43 4.96
CA LEU A 13 -11.06 -3.75 4.42
C LEU A 13 -11.64 -5.06 4.95
N ALA A 14 -10.82 -6.08 5.18
CA ALA A 14 -11.27 -7.43 5.51
C ALA A 14 -11.12 -7.81 7.00
N ALA A 15 -10.11 -7.27 7.69
CA ALA A 15 -9.76 -7.63 9.06
C ALA A 15 -9.09 -6.45 9.77
N PRO A 16 -9.81 -5.32 9.98
CA PRO A 16 -9.20 -4.09 10.49
C PRO A 16 -8.58 -4.24 11.88
N GLN A 17 -9.02 -5.22 12.67
CA GLN A 17 -8.42 -5.55 13.97
C GLN A 17 -6.96 -6.04 13.86
N THR A 18 -6.50 -6.41 12.67
CA THR A 18 -5.11 -6.83 12.42
C THR A 18 -4.14 -5.65 12.43
N LEU A 19 -4.64 -4.43 12.19
CA LEU A 19 -3.81 -3.23 12.18
C LEU A 19 -3.26 -2.96 13.58
N SER A 20 -1.98 -2.54 13.63
CA SER A 20 -1.40 -2.02 14.88
C SER A 20 -2.11 -0.73 15.30
N PRO A 21 -2.02 -0.33 16.59
CA PRO A 21 -2.56 0.97 17.01
C PRO A 21 -1.99 2.15 16.23
N THR A 22 -0.69 2.11 15.89
CA THR A 22 -0.04 3.13 15.06
C THR A 22 -0.63 3.18 13.66
N ALA A 23 -0.81 2.03 13.01
CA ALA A 23 -1.38 1.95 11.67
C ALA A 23 -2.84 2.41 11.64
N ALA A 24 -3.64 1.97 12.61
CA ALA A 24 -5.04 2.40 12.74
C ALA A 24 -5.15 3.92 12.92
N LYS A 25 -4.30 4.49 13.77
CA LYS A 25 -4.25 5.94 13.99
C LYS A 25 -3.86 6.70 12.71
N ALA A 26 -2.88 6.19 11.98
CA ALA A 26 -2.45 6.80 10.71
C ALA A 26 -3.60 6.84 9.69
N VAL A 27 -4.37 5.75 9.59
CA VAL A 27 -5.55 5.67 8.72
C VAL A 27 -6.63 6.68 9.16
N ASP A 28 -6.92 6.74 10.45
CA ASP A 28 -7.93 7.66 10.98
C ASP A 28 -7.55 9.12 10.76
N GLN A 29 -6.27 9.46 10.88
CA GLN A 29 -5.76 10.80 10.64
C GLN A 29 -5.75 11.18 9.14
N ALA A 30 -5.68 10.23 8.23
CA ALA A 30 -5.73 10.44 6.79
C ALA A 30 -7.18 10.49 6.26
N SER A 31 -8.06 11.18 6.98
CA SER A 31 -9.50 11.21 6.68
C SER A 31 -9.89 12.15 5.54
N ALA A 32 -9.00 13.04 5.11
CA ALA A 32 -9.27 13.96 4.01
C ALA A 32 -9.38 13.23 2.66
N PRO A 33 -10.10 13.78 1.68
CA PRO A 33 -10.23 13.15 0.37
C PRO A 33 -8.87 12.89 -0.27
N LYS A 34 -8.69 11.68 -0.83
CA LYS A 34 -7.48 11.24 -1.55
C LYS A 34 -6.20 11.25 -0.69
N HIS A 35 -6.33 11.10 0.63
CA HIS A 35 -5.17 11.07 1.53
C HIS A 35 -4.70 9.64 1.85
N ILE A 36 -5.48 8.60 1.51
CA ILE A 36 -5.08 7.20 1.62
C ILE A 36 -4.80 6.68 0.22
N LEU A 37 -3.53 6.42 -0.06
CA LEU A 37 -3.06 6.05 -1.38
C LEU A 37 -2.82 4.54 -1.47
N ILE A 38 -3.32 3.95 -2.55
CA ILE A 38 -3.09 2.55 -2.89
C ILE A 38 -2.35 2.53 -4.23
N SER A 39 -1.16 1.94 -4.26
CA SER A 39 -0.44 1.76 -5.51
C SER A 39 -1.19 0.81 -6.46
N ALA A 40 -1.17 1.11 -7.75
CA ALA A 40 -1.70 0.19 -8.76
C ALA A 40 -1.05 -1.20 -8.70
N ILE A 41 0.21 -1.29 -8.24
CA ILE A 41 0.87 -2.59 -8.05
C ILE A 41 0.20 -3.43 -6.96
N SER A 42 -0.42 -2.80 -5.96
CA SER A 42 -1.17 -3.52 -4.93
C SER A 42 -2.43 -4.17 -5.49
N VAL A 43 -3.05 -3.57 -6.49
CA VAL A 43 -4.18 -4.18 -7.22
C VAL A 43 -3.70 -5.45 -7.91
N TRP A 44 -2.57 -5.38 -8.61
CA TRP A 44 -1.96 -6.55 -9.25
C TRP A 44 -1.63 -7.65 -8.22
N GLU A 45 -1.01 -7.30 -7.09
CA GLU A 45 -0.70 -8.27 -6.04
C GLU A 45 -1.95 -8.93 -5.46
N LEU A 46 -3.01 -8.16 -5.21
CA LEU A 46 -4.27 -8.69 -4.70
C LEU A 46 -4.81 -9.80 -5.61
N PHE A 47 -4.90 -9.53 -6.91
CA PHE A 47 -5.39 -10.50 -7.89
C PHE A 47 -4.46 -11.72 -8.00
N MET A 48 -3.15 -11.50 -7.94
CA MET A 48 -2.16 -12.58 -7.97
C MET A 48 -2.24 -13.48 -6.74
N LEU A 49 -2.39 -12.91 -5.56
CA LEU A 49 -2.51 -13.67 -4.31
C LEU A 49 -3.76 -14.56 -4.31
N VAL A 50 -4.88 -14.03 -4.78
CA VAL A 50 -6.13 -14.80 -4.91
C VAL A 50 -5.97 -15.90 -5.96
N LYS A 51 -5.44 -15.57 -7.14
CA LYS A 51 -5.24 -16.54 -8.22
C LYS A 51 -4.35 -17.71 -7.81
N LYS A 52 -3.30 -17.45 -7.02
CA LYS A 52 -2.35 -18.48 -6.56
C LYS A 52 -2.84 -19.23 -5.31
N GLY A 53 -4.04 -18.93 -4.81
CA GLY A 53 -4.55 -19.56 -3.60
C GLY A 53 -3.83 -19.17 -2.30
N ARG A 54 -3.08 -18.06 -2.31
CA ARG A 54 -2.34 -17.56 -1.14
C ARG A 54 -3.16 -16.61 -0.27
N LEU A 55 -4.31 -16.17 -0.76
CA LEU A 55 -5.22 -15.29 -0.06
C LEU A 55 -6.64 -15.75 -0.35
N GLU A 56 -7.42 -16.01 0.71
CA GLU A 56 -8.84 -16.29 0.62
C GLU A 56 -9.63 -15.07 1.06
N LEU A 57 -10.54 -14.63 0.20
CA LEU A 57 -11.45 -13.52 0.47
C LEU A 57 -12.90 -14.03 0.47
N THR A 58 -13.73 -13.43 1.31
CA THR A 58 -15.18 -13.72 1.33
C THR A 58 -15.93 -13.07 0.16
N VAL A 59 -15.26 -12.17 -0.57
CA VAL A 59 -15.80 -11.47 -1.73
C VAL A 59 -14.82 -11.57 -2.90
N PRO A 60 -15.24 -11.37 -4.15
CA PRO A 60 -14.30 -11.32 -5.28
C PRO A 60 -13.29 -10.19 -5.11
N PRO A 61 -12.03 -10.35 -5.56
CA PRO A 61 -11.01 -9.29 -5.43
C PRO A 61 -11.43 -7.98 -6.11
N ALA A 62 -12.21 -8.03 -7.18
CA ALA A 62 -12.75 -6.82 -7.81
C ALA A 62 -13.61 -5.99 -6.85
N ALA A 63 -14.26 -6.60 -5.87
CA ALA A 63 -15.06 -5.88 -4.88
C ALA A 63 -14.20 -4.99 -3.96
N PHE A 64 -12.95 -5.39 -3.67
CA PHE A 64 -11.98 -4.55 -2.94
C PHE A 64 -11.64 -3.30 -3.71
N VAL A 65 -11.39 -3.45 -5.01
CA VAL A 65 -11.09 -2.31 -5.89
C VAL A 65 -12.27 -1.35 -5.94
N THR A 66 -13.47 -1.88 -6.13
CA THR A 66 -14.71 -1.08 -6.16
C THR A 66 -14.94 -0.34 -4.84
N ALA A 67 -14.78 -1.02 -3.70
CA ALA A 67 -14.94 -0.40 -2.38
C ALA A 67 -13.92 0.73 -2.18
N THR A 68 -12.67 0.52 -2.59
CA THR A 68 -11.62 1.53 -2.54
C THR A 68 -11.98 2.74 -3.39
N GLN A 69 -12.46 2.52 -4.61
CA GLN A 69 -12.82 3.62 -5.53
C GLN A 69 -14.05 4.42 -5.05
N ARG A 70 -14.95 3.78 -4.31
CA ARG A 70 -16.16 4.45 -3.78
C ARG A 70 -15.91 5.27 -2.52
N ASP A 71 -14.87 4.97 -1.78
CA ASP A 71 -14.52 5.74 -0.58
C ASP A 71 -13.67 6.95 -0.97
N PRO A 72 -14.17 8.19 -0.76
CA PRO A 72 -13.47 9.39 -1.20
C PRO A 72 -12.11 9.61 -0.53
N ARG A 73 -11.82 8.95 0.59
CA ARG A 73 -10.52 9.05 1.26
C ARG A 73 -9.40 8.39 0.45
N PHE A 74 -9.74 7.42 -0.40
CA PHE A 74 -8.76 6.63 -1.16
C PHE A 74 -8.49 7.19 -2.54
N GLN A 75 -7.28 6.93 -3.00
CA GLN A 75 -6.88 7.12 -4.39
C GLN A 75 -6.01 5.95 -4.82
N ILE A 76 -6.35 5.32 -5.95
CA ILE A 76 -5.46 4.36 -6.60
C ILE A 76 -4.48 5.16 -7.45
N VAL A 77 -3.18 5.00 -7.16
CA VAL A 77 -2.09 5.75 -7.80
C VAL A 77 -1.48 4.90 -8.91
N PRO A 78 -1.49 5.37 -10.16
CA PRO A 78 -0.82 4.64 -11.25
C PRO A 78 0.70 4.65 -11.06
N ILE A 79 1.36 3.66 -11.66
CA ILE A 79 2.82 3.62 -11.73
C ILE A 79 3.24 4.39 -12.96
N ASP A 80 3.67 5.64 -12.76
CA ASP A 80 4.23 6.46 -13.82
C ASP A 80 5.75 6.22 -13.98
N GLU A 81 6.36 6.92 -14.93
CA GLU A 81 7.78 6.76 -15.23
C GLU A 81 8.68 7.16 -14.05
N ARG A 82 8.27 8.13 -13.24
CA ARG A 82 9.04 8.58 -12.06
C ARG A 82 9.05 7.52 -10.98
N ILE A 83 7.90 6.94 -10.68
CA ILE A 83 7.76 5.85 -9.70
C ILE A 83 8.53 4.62 -10.16
N ALA A 84 8.37 4.23 -11.43
CA ALA A 84 9.07 3.08 -12.00
C ALA A 84 10.59 3.25 -11.90
N ARG A 85 11.12 4.40 -12.33
CA ARG A 85 12.54 4.73 -12.25
C ARG A 85 13.03 4.73 -10.79
N ARG A 86 12.32 5.42 -9.90
CA ARG A 86 12.67 5.49 -8.48
C ARG A 86 12.77 4.11 -7.85
N SER A 87 11.85 3.20 -8.18
CA SER A 87 11.85 1.86 -7.63
C SER A 87 13.13 1.08 -7.93
N VAL A 88 13.72 1.31 -9.10
CA VAL A 88 15.00 0.68 -9.51
C VAL A 88 16.19 1.36 -8.86
N GLU A 89 16.16 2.69 -8.71
CA GLU A 89 17.25 3.49 -8.13
C GLU A 89 17.36 3.37 -6.60
N LEU A 90 16.38 2.79 -5.93
CA LEU A 90 16.46 2.54 -4.48
C LEU A 90 17.62 1.60 -4.13
N PRO A 91 18.23 1.73 -2.94
CA PRO A 91 19.24 0.79 -2.48
C PRO A 91 18.75 -0.65 -2.53
N ASP A 92 19.66 -1.61 -2.74
CA ASP A 92 19.37 -3.04 -2.85
C ASP A 92 19.17 -3.70 -1.47
N ILE A 93 18.22 -3.20 -0.69
CA ILE A 93 17.87 -3.74 0.64
C ILE A 93 16.81 -4.82 0.50
N HIS A 94 15.81 -4.60 -0.35
CA HIS A 94 14.67 -5.48 -0.56
C HIS A 94 14.53 -5.80 -2.06
N GLY A 95 14.40 -7.10 -2.37
CA GLY A 95 14.35 -7.55 -3.77
C GLY A 95 12.96 -7.58 -4.39
N ASP A 96 11.89 -7.45 -3.60
CA ASP A 96 10.52 -7.54 -4.11
C ASP A 96 10.16 -6.29 -4.94
N PRO A 97 9.92 -6.43 -6.26
CA PRO A 97 9.59 -5.28 -7.11
C PRO A 97 8.34 -4.53 -6.68
N ALA A 98 7.31 -5.24 -6.20
CA ALA A 98 6.07 -4.63 -5.75
C ALA A 98 6.29 -3.73 -4.54
N ASP A 99 7.04 -4.20 -3.53
CA ASP A 99 7.37 -3.43 -2.33
C ASP A 99 8.23 -2.20 -2.69
N ARG A 100 9.17 -2.36 -3.62
CA ARG A 100 9.99 -1.23 -4.09
C ARG A 100 9.15 -0.17 -4.80
N MET A 101 8.14 -0.57 -5.56
CA MET A 101 7.22 0.37 -6.23
C MET A 101 6.30 1.09 -5.24
N ILE A 102 5.85 0.41 -4.19
CA ILE A 102 5.07 1.02 -3.10
C ILE A 102 5.93 2.07 -2.38
N LEU A 103 7.16 1.71 -2.05
CA LEU A 103 8.11 2.62 -1.41
C LEU A 103 8.39 3.86 -2.29
N ALA A 104 8.66 3.64 -3.58
CA ALA A 104 8.87 4.70 -4.55
C ALA A 104 7.66 5.64 -4.66
N THR A 105 6.44 5.09 -4.60
CA THR A 105 5.21 5.88 -4.61
C THR A 105 5.17 6.83 -3.42
N GLY A 106 5.46 6.34 -2.22
CA GLY A 106 5.51 7.16 -1.02
C GLY A 106 6.56 8.28 -1.12
N ILE A 107 7.74 7.97 -1.62
CA ILE A 107 8.83 8.94 -1.80
C ILE A 107 8.43 10.02 -2.80
N GLU A 108 7.93 9.64 -3.98
CA GLU A 108 7.57 10.60 -5.03
C GLU A 108 6.40 11.52 -4.63
N LEU A 109 5.48 11.03 -3.80
CA LEU A 109 4.31 11.79 -3.37
C LEU A 109 4.48 12.43 -1.99
N GLY A 110 5.63 12.25 -1.33
CA GLY A 110 5.88 12.80 0.00
C GLY A 110 4.95 12.21 1.07
N ALA A 111 4.57 10.95 0.93
CA ALA A 111 3.64 10.26 1.83
C ALA A 111 4.36 9.20 2.66
N ALA A 112 4.00 9.10 3.94
CA ALA A 112 4.46 8.01 4.80
C ALA A 112 3.87 6.68 4.33
N ILE A 113 4.59 5.60 4.56
CA ILE A 113 4.17 4.25 4.18
C ILE A 113 3.69 3.52 5.43
N VAL A 114 2.53 2.91 5.36
CA VAL A 114 2.02 2.04 6.43
C VAL A 114 2.26 0.60 6.03
N SER A 115 3.16 -0.07 6.73
CA SER A 115 3.56 -1.45 6.46
C SER A 115 4.06 -2.15 7.72
N LYS A 116 3.72 -3.42 7.84
CA LYS A 116 4.27 -4.31 8.87
C LYS A 116 5.66 -4.83 8.50
N ASP A 117 6.07 -4.74 7.25
CA ASP A 117 7.37 -5.24 6.79
C ASP A 117 8.51 -4.34 7.28
N ARG A 118 9.28 -4.84 8.23
CA ARG A 118 10.41 -4.11 8.82
C ARG A 118 11.52 -3.80 7.82
N ARG A 119 11.64 -4.57 6.73
CA ARG A 119 12.64 -4.31 5.70
C ARG A 119 12.40 -3.00 4.97
N LEU A 120 11.15 -2.57 4.85
CA LEU A 120 10.83 -1.25 4.28
C LEU A 120 11.34 -0.11 5.16
N ALA A 121 11.34 -0.29 6.48
CA ALA A 121 11.85 0.71 7.42
C ALA A 121 13.38 0.88 7.34
N GLU A 122 14.10 -0.06 6.74
CA GLU A 122 15.55 0.04 6.53
C GLU A 122 15.93 1.06 5.46
N TYR A 123 14.96 1.45 4.59
CA TYR A 123 15.16 2.54 3.64
C TYR A 123 15.04 3.88 4.35
N SER A 124 16.16 4.54 4.60
CA SER A 124 16.19 5.81 5.33
C SER A 124 15.53 6.99 4.60
N VAL A 125 15.17 6.80 3.33
CA VAL A 125 14.58 7.84 2.47
C VAL A 125 13.05 7.91 2.56
N ALA A 126 12.43 7.03 3.34
CA ALA A 126 10.97 6.99 3.53
C ALA A 126 10.62 6.80 5.00
N GLN A 127 9.49 7.39 5.40
CA GLN A 127 8.91 7.13 6.72
C GLN A 127 8.00 5.91 6.61
N VAL A 128 8.24 4.90 7.43
CA VAL A 128 7.43 3.69 7.51
C VAL A 128 6.81 3.58 8.90
N LEU A 129 5.51 3.40 8.95
CA LEU A 129 4.69 3.35 10.17
C LEU A 129 4.10 1.96 10.36
N TRP A 130 4.19 1.47 11.59
CA TRP A 130 3.46 0.28 12.02
C TRP A 130 3.23 0.27 13.52
#